data_5d79273c158823569c9af2df73baa46b
#
_entry.id   5d79273c158823569c9af2df73baa46b
#
_cell.length_a   1.000
_cell.length_b   1.000
_cell.length_c   1.000
_cell.angle_alpha   90.00
_cell.angle_beta   90.00
_cell.angle_gamma   90.00
#
_symmetry.space_group_name_H-M   'P 1'
#
loop_
_entity.id
_entity.type
_entity.pdbx_description
1 polymer ?
#
loop_
_entity_poly.entity_id
_entity_poly.type
_entity_poly.pdbx_seq_one_letter_code
_entity_poly.pdbx_strand_id
1 'polypeptide(L)'
;LYDGRRDVVESTRAAYEFLGALYNQFGSWELALAAYNAGPGRIQQAINRNKAAGLPTDYWSLKLPQETMYYVPRFMAVAQIIKNPSKYGVHLPPIANRPHFREITVGTANLSDIASLTGLSRAELYALNPAHRGEMVDSTSPMRILIPADLSPSIDAKLRSGKTSSGGFWASNSQPPAMNNPSNVATTTVRTTTNSGQTIT
;
A
#
# COMPACT_ATOMS: atom_id res chain seq x y z
N LEU A 1 -0.75 -10.86 -7.05
CA LEU A 1 -1.73 -10.14 -6.23
C LEU A 1 -1.19 -8.75 -5.87
N TYR A 2 -1.81 -7.69 -6.39
CA TYR A 2 -1.36 -6.30 -6.23
C TYR A 2 -2.44 -5.45 -5.54
N ASP A 3 -2.01 -4.58 -4.61
CA ASP A 3 -2.88 -3.62 -3.94
C ASP A 3 -2.31 -2.21 -4.09
N GLY A 4 -2.81 -1.45 -5.07
CA GLY A 4 -2.32 -0.10 -5.40
C GLY A 4 -2.44 0.92 -4.27
N ARG A 5 -3.30 0.69 -3.27
CA ARG A 5 -3.40 1.55 -2.08
C ARG A 5 -2.14 1.52 -1.23
N ARG A 6 -1.34 0.47 -1.37
CA ARG A 6 -0.06 0.25 -0.67
C ARG A 6 1.15 0.63 -1.54
N ASP A 7 0.93 1.01 -2.78
CA ASP A 7 1.98 1.53 -3.64
C ASP A 7 2.36 2.94 -3.18
N VAL A 8 3.60 3.11 -2.73
CA VAL A 8 4.06 4.36 -2.13
C VAL A 8 4.00 5.52 -3.14
N VAL A 9 4.36 5.28 -4.40
CA VAL A 9 4.37 6.31 -5.44
C VAL A 9 2.95 6.68 -5.84
N GLU A 10 2.12 5.68 -6.18
CA GLU A 10 0.76 5.92 -6.66
C GLU A 10 -0.15 6.49 -5.58
N SER A 11 -0.06 5.96 -4.35
CA SER A 11 -0.87 6.48 -3.24
C SER A 11 -0.48 7.90 -2.85
N THR A 12 0.82 8.23 -2.91
CA THR A 12 1.31 9.60 -2.66
C THR A 12 0.83 10.56 -3.76
N ARG A 13 0.93 10.16 -5.04
CA ARG A 13 0.44 10.94 -6.16
C ARG A 13 -1.07 11.21 -6.02
N ALA A 14 -1.85 10.17 -5.77
CA ALA A 14 -3.29 10.29 -5.56
C ALA A 14 -3.64 11.22 -4.39
N ALA A 15 -2.86 11.17 -3.29
CA ALA A 15 -3.06 12.07 -2.15
C ALA A 15 -2.80 13.53 -2.52
N TYR A 16 -1.75 13.83 -3.27
CA TYR A 16 -1.46 15.20 -3.75
C TYR A 16 -2.54 15.72 -4.71
N GLU A 17 -2.96 14.90 -5.67
CA GLU A 17 -4.01 15.25 -6.62
C GLU A 17 -5.32 15.53 -5.88
N PHE A 18 -5.68 14.69 -4.91
CA PHE A 18 -6.90 14.86 -4.13
C PHE A 18 -6.84 16.11 -3.23
N LEU A 19 -5.72 16.36 -2.55
CA LEU A 19 -5.52 17.57 -1.76
C LEU A 19 -5.61 18.83 -2.64
N GLY A 20 -5.04 18.80 -3.84
CA GLY A 20 -5.15 19.91 -4.81
C GLY A 20 -6.60 20.16 -5.23
N ALA A 21 -7.36 19.11 -5.52
CA ALA A 21 -8.77 19.21 -5.84
C ALA A 21 -9.59 19.79 -4.67
N LEU A 22 -9.30 19.36 -3.43
CA LEU A 22 -9.95 19.90 -2.23
C LEU A 22 -9.61 21.37 -2.00
N TYR A 23 -8.36 21.77 -2.24
CA TYR A 23 -7.98 23.17 -2.17
C TYR A 23 -8.73 24.01 -3.20
N ASN A 24 -8.85 23.54 -4.43
CA ASN A 24 -9.62 24.23 -5.46
C ASN A 24 -11.12 24.33 -5.11
N GLN A 25 -11.66 23.32 -4.42
CA GLN A 25 -13.06 23.33 -4.01
C GLN A 25 -13.33 24.29 -2.84
N PHE A 26 -12.45 24.35 -1.85
CA PHE A 26 -12.70 25.06 -0.60
C PHE A 26 -11.94 26.38 -0.46
N GLY A 27 -10.95 26.66 -1.29
CA GLY A 27 -10.17 27.90 -1.31
C GLY A 27 -9.25 28.15 -0.12
N SER A 28 -9.11 27.16 0.79
CA SER A 28 -8.28 27.25 1.99
C SER A 28 -7.63 25.89 2.27
N TRP A 29 -6.36 25.90 2.68
CA TRP A 29 -5.65 24.68 3.06
C TRP A 29 -6.20 24.06 4.33
N GLU A 30 -6.66 24.84 5.28
CA GLU A 30 -7.28 24.34 6.50
C GLU A 30 -8.55 23.56 6.19
N LEU A 31 -9.41 24.09 5.32
CA LEU A 31 -10.62 23.42 4.87
C LEU A 31 -10.30 22.20 3.99
N ALA A 32 -9.29 22.29 3.13
CA ALA A 32 -8.83 21.17 2.31
C ALA A 32 -8.31 20.01 3.16
N LEU A 33 -7.48 20.29 4.15
CA LEU A 33 -6.98 19.30 5.11
C LEU A 33 -8.10 18.69 5.96
N ALA A 34 -9.04 19.53 6.40
CA ALA A 34 -10.23 19.05 7.11
C ALA A 34 -11.07 18.13 6.23
N ALA A 35 -11.23 18.47 4.95
CA ALA A 35 -11.98 17.68 3.98
C ALA A 35 -11.25 16.36 3.62
N TYR A 36 -9.93 16.39 3.56
CA TYR A 36 -9.12 15.18 3.38
C TYR A 36 -9.32 14.19 4.54
N ASN A 37 -9.38 14.68 5.78
CA ASN A 37 -9.57 13.87 6.97
C ASN A 37 -11.04 13.41 7.15
N ALA A 38 -12.02 14.32 7.03
CA ALA A 38 -13.41 14.06 7.38
C ALA A 38 -14.34 13.76 6.19
N GLY A 39 -13.83 13.96 4.97
CA GLY A 39 -14.59 13.90 3.73
C GLY A 39 -15.19 15.25 3.32
N PRO A 40 -15.14 15.59 2.01
CA PRO A 40 -15.56 16.89 1.48
C PRO A 40 -17.04 17.19 1.73
N GLY A 41 -17.90 16.17 1.64
CA GLY A 41 -19.34 16.33 1.90
C GLY A 41 -19.64 16.81 3.31
N ARG A 42 -18.92 16.32 4.31
CA ARG A 42 -19.10 16.74 5.72
C ARG A 42 -18.66 18.18 5.94
N ILE A 43 -17.56 18.60 5.34
CA ILE A 43 -17.10 19.99 5.42
C ILE A 43 -18.10 20.91 4.72
N GLN A 44 -18.58 20.55 3.55
CA GLN A 44 -19.61 21.33 2.84
C GLN A 44 -20.89 21.49 3.65
N GLN A 45 -21.34 20.42 4.31
CA GLN A 45 -22.52 20.51 5.20
C GLN A 45 -22.27 21.45 6.37
N ALA A 46 -21.07 21.44 6.97
CA ALA A 46 -20.74 22.35 8.06
C ALA A 46 -20.72 23.81 7.59
N ILE A 47 -20.13 24.09 6.43
CA ILE A 47 -20.13 25.39 5.77
C ILE A 47 -21.58 25.86 5.54
N ASN A 48 -22.43 25.02 4.97
CA ASN A 48 -23.81 25.37 4.66
C ASN A 48 -24.61 25.67 5.95
N ARG A 49 -24.41 24.93 7.04
CA ARG A 49 -25.03 25.23 8.34
C ARG A 49 -24.64 26.60 8.86
N ASN A 50 -23.33 26.91 8.86
CA ASN A 50 -22.86 28.21 9.33
C ASN A 50 -23.39 29.34 8.45
N LYS A 51 -23.34 29.16 7.11
CA LYS A 51 -23.87 30.14 6.15
C LYS A 51 -25.37 30.43 6.39
N ALA A 52 -26.17 29.39 6.61
CA ALA A 52 -27.59 29.56 6.92
C ALA A 52 -27.86 30.28 8.24
N ALA A 53 -26.92 30.16 9.20
CA ALA A 53 -26.98 30.84 10.50
C ALA A 53 -26.33 32.23 10.50
N GLY A 54 -25.82 32.73 9.35
CA GLY A 54 -25.07 33.99 9.27
C GLY A 54 -23.72 33.96 10.00
N LEU A 55 -23.14 32.78 10.22
CA LEU A 55 -21.85 32.60 10.90
C LEU A 55 -20.69 32.49 9.90
N PRO A 56 -19.44 32.77 10.33
CA PRO A 56 -18.27 32.58 9.50
C PRO A 56 -18.13 31.13 9.02
N THR A 57 -17.55 30.92 7.83
CA THR A 57 -17.41 29.63 7.18
C THR A 57 -15.98 29.15 7.04
N ASP A 58 -15.03 29.85 7.69
CA ASP A 58 -13.65 29.40 7.81
C ASP A 58 -13.55 28.15 8.71
N TYR A 59 -12.44 27.42 8.58
CA TYR A 59 -12.23 26.19 9.34
C TYR A 59 -12.42 26.36 10.85
N TRP A 60 -11.91 27.46 11.44
CA TRP A 60 -11.91 27.69 12.88
C TRP A 60 -13.30 27.95 13.46
N SER A 61 -14.21 28.41 12.61
CA SER A 61 -15.60 28.72 12.96
C SER A 61 -16.55 27.53 12.76
N LEU A 62 -16.08 26.45 12.11
CA LEU A 62 -16.94 25.28 11.85
C LEU A 62 -16.96 24.32 13.04
N LYS A 63 -18.15 23.77 13.32
CA LYS A 63 -18.30 22.64 14.24
C LYS A 63 -18.07 21.34 13.48
N LEU A 64 -16.90 20.73 13.67
CA LEU A 64 -16.43 19.52 13.02
C LEU A 64 -16.27 18.37 14.03
N PRO A 65 -16.09 17.12 13.57
CA PRO A 65 -15.70 16.02 14.45
C PRO A 65 -14.42 16.35 15.21
N GLN A 66 -14.33 15.92 16.45
CA GLN A 66 -13.19 16.22 17.34
C GLN A 66 -11.84 15.80 16.71
N GLU A 67 -11.81 14.64 16.06
CA GLU A 67 -10.61 14.19 15.34
C GLU A 67 -10.15 15.21 14.30
N THR A 68 -11.07 15.73 13.48
CA THR A 68 -10.77 16.72 12.43
C THR A 68 -10.34 18.05 13.04
N MET A 69 -10.95 18.46 14.15
CA MET A 69 -10.58 19.69 14.88
C MET A 69 -9.16 19.63 15.46
N TYR A 70 -8.62 18.44 15.72
CA TYR A 70 -7.23 18.25 16.14
C TYR A 70 -6.28 17.96 14.97
N TYR A 71 -6.77 17.32 13.91
CA TYR A 71 -5.95 16.93 12.77
C TYR A 71 -5.28 18.13 12.10
N VAL A 72 -6.04 19.15 11.75
CA VAL A 72 -5.52 20.32 11.02
C VAL A 72 -4.49 21.10 11.83
N PRO A 73 -4.74 21.49 13.10
CA PRO A 73 -3.72 22.16 13.92
C PRO A 73 -2.46 21.34 14.12
N ARG A 74 -2.59 20.02 14.31
CA ARG A 74 -1.43 19.11 14.43
C ARG A 74 -0.62 19.06 13.15
N PHE A 75 -1.28 18.93 12.02
CA PHE A 75 -0.62 18.95 10.71
C PHE A 75 0.16 20.26 10.51
N MET A 76 -0.49 21.40 10.77
CA MET A 76 0.15 22.72 10.65
C MET A 76 1.32 22.89 11.62
N ALA A 77 1.20 22.41 12.86
CA ALA A 77 2.27 22.45 13.85
C ALA A 77 3.49 21.63 13.40
N VAL A 78 3.28 20.41 12.92
CA VAL A 78 4.37 19.57 12.37
C VAL A 78 5.02 20.24 11.17
N ALA A 79 4.25 20.79 10.24
CA ALA A 79 4.77 21.52 9.08
C ALA A 79 5.64 22.72 9.51
N GLN A 80 5.23 23.47 10.54
CA GLN A 80 6.00 24.60 11.08
C GLN A 80 7.30 24.12 11.76
N ILE A 81 7.26 23.02 12.50
CA ILE A 81 8.45 22.45 13.14
C ILE A 81 9.46 22.00 12.07
N ILE A 82 9.00 21.31 11.03
CA ILE A 82 9.87 20.86 9.92
C ILE A 82 10.47 22.07 9.18
N LYS A 83 9.67 23.13 8.97
CA LYS A 83 10.12 24.34 8.27
C LYS A 83 11.18 25.11 9.06
N ASN A 84 11.06 25.16 10.39
CA ASN A 84 11.93 25.93 11.27
C ASN A 84 12.32 25.12 12.53
N PRO A 85 13.03 23.99 12.39
CA PRO A 85 13.23 23.06 13.50
C PRO A 85 13.98 23.69 14.68
N SER A 86 14.99 24.50 14.43
CA SER A 86 15.78 25.18 15.47
C SER A 86 14.95 26.12 16.34
N LYS A 87 13.90 26.77 15.78
CA LYS A 87 12.97 27.59 16.54
C LYS A 87 12.24 26.82 17.64
N TYR A 88 12.08 25.54 17.45
CA TYR A 88 11.37 24.64 18.36
C TYR A 88 12.32 23.70 19.14
N GLY A 89 13.62 23.97 19.10
CA GLY A 89 14.61 23.13 19.75
C GLY A 89 14.74 21.71 19.18
N VAL A 90 14.28 21.51 17.95
CA VAL A 90 14.30 20.22 17.26
C VAL A 90 15.52 20.14 16.35
N HIS A 91 16.24 19.03 16.44
CA HIS A 91 17.34 18.72 15.54
C HIS A 91 16.88 17.63 14.55
N LEU A 92 16.76 18.01 13.28
CA LEU A 92 16.45 17.04 12.22
C LEU A 92 17.76 16.46 11.67
N PRO A 93 17.84 15.13 11.43
CA PRO A 93 19.01 14.56 10.80
C PRO A 93 19.20 15.13 9.39
N PRO A 94 20.44 15.32 8.92
CA PRO A 94 20.72 15.83 7.59
C PRO A 94 20.40 14.76 6.53
N ILE A 95 19.17 14.76 6.07
CA ILE A 95 18.72 13.87 4.98
C ILE A 95 18.79 14.65 3.67
N ALA A 96 19.53 14.11 2.70
CA ALA A 96 19.61 14.73 1.38
C ALA A 96 18.22 14.77 0.72
N ASN A 97 17.83 15.94 0.21
CA ASN A 97 16.57 16.11 -0.53
C ASN A 97 16.70 15.57 -1.96
N ARG A 98 16.79 14.23 -2.03
CA ARG A 98 16.83 13.47 -3.29
C ARG A 98 16.07 12.16 -3.12
N PRO A 99 15.59 11.53 -4.20
CA PRO A 99 14.99 10.21 -4.11
C PRO A 99 15.97 9.20 -3.53
N HIS A 100 15.53 8.42 -2.54
CA HIS A 100 16.30 7.32 -1.96
C HIS A 100 15.99 5.97 -2.62
N PHE A 101 14.98 5.95 -3.47
CA PHE A 101 14.64 4.82 -4.32
C PHE A 101 14.44 5.30 -5.77
N ARG A 102 14.48 4.35 -6.67
CA ARG A 102 14.12 4.55 -8.08
C ARG A 102 13.19 3.44 -8.56
N GLU A 103 12.37 3.77 -9.52
CA GLU A 103 11.46 2.84 -10.16
C GLU A 103 12.16 2.15 -11.32
N ILE A 104 11.92 0.85 -11.46
CA ILE A 104 12.41 0.07 -12.59
C ILE A 104 11.32 -0.84 -13.13
N THR A 105 11.19 -0.87 -14.45
CA THR A 105 10.35 -1.84 -15.14
C THR A 105 11.03 -3.20 -15.11
N VAL A 106 10.30 -4.24 -14.72
CA VAL A 106 10.76 -5.62 -14.68
C VAL A 106 9.88 -6.49 -15.60
N GLY A 107 10.45 -7.58 -16.07
CA GLY A 107 9.66 -8.66 -16.68
C GLY A 107 8.86 -9.42 -15.62
N THR A 108 8.14 -10.46 -16.04
CA THR A 108 7.54 -11.39 -15.07
C THR A 108 8.64 -11.99 -14.21
N ALA A 109 8.54 -11.79 -12.90
CA ALA A 109 9.62 -12.08 -11.98
C ALA A 109 9.11 -12.49 -10.60
N ASN A 110 9.88 -13.33 -9.92
CA ASN A 110 9.67 -13.64 -8.52
C ASN A 110 10.42 -12.61 -7.65
N LEU A 111 9.79 -12.08 -6.61
CA LEU A 111 10.41 -11.11 -5.72
C LEU A 111 11.66 -11.65 -5.00
N SER A 112 11.71 -12.96 -4.73
CA SER A 112 12.90 -13.59 -4.15
C SER A 112 14.09 -13.57 -5.10
N ASP A 113 13.85 -13.74 -6.40
CA ASP A 113 14.91 -13.67 -7.41
C ASP A 113 15.38 -12.23 -7.61
N ILE A 114 14.45 -11.27 -7.57
CA ILE A 114 14.79 -9.84 -7.60
C ILE A 114 15.65 -9.47 -6.39
N ALA A 115 15.29 -9.94 -5.19
CA ALA A 115 16.08 -9.73 -3.98
C ALA A 115 17.52 -10.29 -4.15
N SER A 116 17.65 -11.51 -4.67
CA SER A 116 18.96 -12.14 -4.94
C SER A 116 19.79 -11.35 -5.95
N LEU A 117 19.16 -10.84 -7.03
CA LEU A 117 19.84 -10.03 -8.06
C LEU A 117 20.29 -8.68 -7.56
N THR A 118 19.52 -8.06 -6.66
CA THR A 118 19.79 -6.73 -6.12
C THR A 118 20.70 -6.77 -4.90
N GLY A 119 20.91 -7.93 -4.30
CA GLY A 119 21.61 -8.08 -3.03
C GLY A 119 20.82 -7.59 -1.82
N LEU A 120 19.53 -7.25 -2.00
CA LEU A 120 18.64 -6.86 -0.92
C LEU A 120 18.11 -8.09 -0.18
N SER A 121 17.87 -7.94 1.10
CA SER A 121 17.04 -8.89 1.80
C SER A 121 15.61 -8.82 1.26
N ARG A 122 14.88 -9.90 1.37
CA ARG A 122 13.47 -9.94 0.98
C ARG A 122 12.62 -8.94 1.76
N ALA A 123 12.95 -8.72 3.04
CA ALA A 123 12.27 -7.75 3.90
C ALA A 123 12.46 -6.31 3.40
N GLU A 124 13.68 -5.93 3.01
CA GLU A 124 13.98 -4.61 2.44
C GLU A 124 13.24 -4.38 1.12
N LEU A 125 13.29 -5.37 0.22
CA LEU A 125 12.57 -5.27 -1.06
C LEU A 125 11.07 -5.15 -0.84
N TYR A 126 10.50 -5.91 0.11
CA TYR A 126 9.07 -5.86 0.43
C TYR A 126 8.67 -4.54 1.11
N ALA A 127 9.52 -3.98 1.95
CA ALA A 127 9.29 -2.68 2.59
C ALA A 127 9.16 -1.54 1.56
N LEU A 128 9.93 -1.61 0.46
CA LEU A 128 9.82 -0.67 -0.65
C LEU A 128 8.62 -0.96 -1.56
N ASN A 129 8.18 -2.21 -1.64
CA ASN A 129 7.14 -2.68 -2.58
C ASN A 129 5.95 -3.36 -1.88
N PRO A 130 5.34 -2.73 -0.87
CA PRO A 130 4.30 -3.38 -0.07
C PRO A 130 2.98 -3.60 -0.83
N ALA A 131 2.85 -3.04 -2.04
CA ALA A 131 1.72 -3.24 -2.93
C ALA A 131 1.70 -4.65 -3.55
N HIS A 132 2.87 -5.26 -3.76
CA HIS A 132 2.99 -6.63 -4.23
C HIS A 132 2.79 -7.60 -3.06
N ARG A 133 1.56 -8.09 -2.90
CA ARG A 133 1.17 -9.00 -1.80
C ARG A 133 1.46 -10.47 -2.08
N GLY A 134 1.82 -10.79 -3.32
CA GLY A 134 2.25 -12.12 -3.76
C GLY A 134 3.75 -12.14 -4.05
N GLU A 135 4.25 -13.35 -4.35
CA GLU A 135 5.65 -13.56 -4.71
C GLU A 135 5.99 -13.08 -6.12
N MET A 136 4.98 -12.95 -6.99
CA MET A 136 5.18 -12.68 -8.41
C MET A 136 4.82 -11.24 -8.76
N VAL A 137 5.67 -10.65 -9.59
CA VAL A 137 5.35 -9.49 -10.44
C VAL A 137 5.02 -10.03 -11.82
N ASP A 138 3.82 -9.81 -12.30
CA ASP A 138 3.30 -10.32 -13.57
C ASP A 138 2.31 -9.33 -14.20
N SER A 139 1.71 -9.71 -15.32
CA SER A 139 0.75 -8.86 -16.06
C SER A 139 -0.53 -8.50 -15.29
N THR A 140 -0.77 -9.09 -14.11
CA THR A 140 -1.89 -8.71 -13.22
C THR A 140 -1.54 -7.55 -12.29
N SER A 141 -0.30 -7.06 -12.36
CA SER A 141 0.23 -5.95 -11.59
C SER A 141 1.01 -4.98 -12.49
N PRO A 142 1.27 -3.75 -12.05
CA PRO A 142 2.27 -2.93 -12.71
C PRO A 142 3.60 -3.68 -12.77
N MET A 143 4.16 -3.81 -13.98
CA MET A 143 5.42 -4.49 -14.23
C MET A 143 6.60 -3.61 -13.80
N ARG A 144 6.57 -3.13 -12.56
CA ARG A 144 7.56 -2.23 -11.98
C ARG A 144 7.76 -2.52 -10.51
N ILE A 145 8.96 -2.21 -10.04
CA ILE A 145 9.35 -2.27 -8.63
C ILE A 145 10.17 -1.05 -8.25
N LEU A 146 10.20 -0.77 -6.97
CA LEU A 146 11.09 0.21 -6.36
C LEU A 146 12.32 -0.50 -5.80
N ILE A 147 13.48 0.06 -6.09
CA ILE A 147 14.78 -0.40 -5.56
C ILE A 147 15.54 0.81 -5.02
N PRO A 148 16.51 0.64 -4.10
CA PRO A 148 17.37 1.73 -3.64
C PRO A 148 18.02 2.48 -4.82
N ALA A 149 18.06 3.81 -4.74
CA ALA A 149 18.56 4.65 -5.82
C ALA A 149 20.07 4.50 -6.08
N ASP A 150 20.84 4.05 -5.08
CA ASP A 150 22.29 3.86 -5.10
C ASP A 150 22.73 2.51 -5.66
N LEU A 151 21.80 1.61 -5.95
CA LEU A 151 22.15 0.36 -6.63
C LEU A 151 22.69 0.61 -8.03
N SER A 152 23.71 -0.15 -8.41
CA SER A 152 24.37 -0.02 -9.72
C SER A 152 23.36 -0.10 -10.88
N PRO A 153 23.43 0.83 -11.86
CA PRO A 153 22.57 0.78 -13.05
C PRO A 153 22.72 -0.50 -13.89
N SER A 154 23.82 -1.24 -13.73
CA SER A 154 24.04 -2.53 -14.41
C SER A 154 22.97 -3.59 -14.03
N ILE A 155 22.35 -3.44 -12.85
CA ILE A 155 21.27 -4.30 -12.39
C ILE A 155 20.01 -4.12 -13.24
N ASP A 156 19.78 -2.93 -13.78
CA ASP A 156 18.59 -2.59 -14.55
C ASP A 156 18.39 -3.47 -15.79
N ALA A 157 19.47 -3.73 -16.50
CA ALA A 157 19.43 -4.58 -17.68
C ALA A 157 19.05 -6.03 -17.31
N LYS A 158 19.57 -6.53 -16.19
CA LYS A 158 19.28 -7.87 -15.68
C LYS A 158 17.81 -7.99 -15.23
N LEU A 159 17.31 -7.00 -14.53
CA LEU A 159 15.92 -6.96 -14.05
C LEU A 159 14.92 -6.85 -15.21
N ARG A 160 15.21 -6.04 -16.24
CA ARG A 160 14.34 -5.92 -17.42
C ARG A 160 14.31 -7.19 -18.26
N SER A 161 15.43 -7.89 -18.39
CA SER A 161 15.51 -9.11 -19.18
C SER A 161 14.84 -10.33 -18.52
N GLY A 162 14.57 -10.26 -17.22
CA GLY A 162 14.10 -11.41 -16.44
C GLY A 162 15.09 -12.57 -16.39
N LYS A 163 16.34 -12.35 -16.84
CA LYS A 163 17.41 -13.37 -16.85
C LYS A 163 18.24 -13.26 -15.59
N THR A 164 18.15 -14.25 -14.72
CA THR A 164 19.12 -14.45 -13.65
C THR A 164 20.41 -15.01 -14.22
N SER A 165 21.53 -14.80 -13.55
CA SER A 165 22.85 -15.33 -13.94
C SER A 165 22.92 -16.87 -13.90
N SER A 166 21.96 -17.54 -13.29
CA SER A 166 21.73 -18.98 -13.37
C SER A 166 20.66 -19.23 -14.44
N GLY A 167 21.11 -19.55 -15.65
CA GLY A 167 20.24 -19.71 -16.81
C GLY A 167 19.04 -20.60 -16.55
N GLY A 168 17.86 -20.09 -16.85
CA GLY A 168 16.69 -20.93 -17.10
C GLY A 168 15.72 -21.16 -15.93
N PHE A 169 15.83 -20.50 -14.79
CA PHE A 169 14.94 -20.75 -13.65
C PHE A 169 13.48 -20.27 -13.87
N TRP A 170 13.27 -19.29 -14.73
CA TRP A 170 11.93 -18.73 -14.98
C TRP A 170 11.01 -19.64 -15.79
N ALA A 171 11.57 -20.55 -16.59
CA ALA A 171 10.80 -21.38 -17.52
C ALA A 171 10.34 -22.73 -16.94
N SER A 172 10.85 -23.18 -15.80
CA SER A 172 10.58 -24.55 -15.34
C SER A 172 9.58 -24.69 -14.18
N ASN A 173 9.07 -23.58 -13.61
CA ASN A 173 8.09 -23.66 -12.51
C ASN A 173 6.65 -23.28 -12.90
N SER A 174 6.33 -23.19 -14.18
CA SER A 174 4.95 -23.00 -14.64
C SER A 174 4.21 -24.31 -14.92
N GLN A 175 4.72 -25.46 -14.51
CA GLN A 175 3.90 -26.66 -14.42
C GLN A 175 3.14 -26.67 -13.10
N PRO A 176 1.79 -26.62 -13.14
CA PRO A 176 1.01 -26.87 -11.93
C PRO A 176 1.37 -28.28 -11.44
N PRO A 177 1.43 -28.51 -10.11
CA PRO A 177 1.65 -29.86 -9.61
C PRO A 177 0.61 -30.80 -10.23
N ALA A 178 1.08 -31.89 -10.85
CA ALA A 178 0.23 -32.92 -11.38
C ALA A 178 -0.72 -33.33 -10.26
N MET A 179 -2.02 -33.13 -10.47
CA MET A 179 -3.03 -33.68 -9.59
C MET A 179 -2.89 -35.22 -9.70
N ASN A 180 -2.31 -35.80 -8.65
CA ASN A 180 -2.40 -37.23 -8.44
C ASN A 180 -3.88 -37.57 -8.33
N ASN A 181 -4.39 -38.18 -9.40
CA ASN A 181 -5.72 -38.75 -9.46
C ASN A 181 -5.77 -39.91 -8.44
N PRO A 182 -6.54 -39.85 -7.36
CA PRO A 182 -6.67 -40.97 -6.45
C PRO A 182 -7.70 -41.95 -7.00
N SER A 183 -7.30 -42.69 -8.02
CA SER A 183 -8.05 -43.89 -8.43
C SER A 183 -7.51 -45.06 -7.64
N ASN A 184 -7.81 -45.14 -6.37
CA ASN A 184 -7.84 -46.35 -5.56
C ASN A 184 -8.41 -46.00 -4.17
N VAL A 185 -9.72 -45.81 -4.12
CA VAL A 185 -10.45 -45.87 -2.86
C VAL A 185 -10.73 -47.35 -2.62
N ALA A 186 -9.94 -47.94 -1.76
CA ALA A 186 -10.25 -49.26 -1.18
C ALA A 186 -11.53 -49.09 -0.35
N THR A 187 -12.59 -49.73 -0.79
CA THR A 187 -13.88 -49.80 -0.10
C THR A 187 -13.72 -50.60 1.18
N THR A 188 -13.51 -49.93 2.31
CA THR A 188 -13.56 -50.60 3.60
C THR A 188 -15.03 -50.68 4.02
N THR A 189 -15.60 -51.89 3.90
CA THR A 189 -16.93 -52.20 4.40
C THR A 189 -16.91 -52.24 5.93
N VAL A 190 -17.44 -51.24 6.59
CA VAL A 190 -17.66 -51.25 8.04
C VAL A 190 -18.98 -52.05 8.29
N ARG A 191 -18.85 -53.26 8.80
CA ARG A 191 -19.99 -54.00 9.37
C ARG A 191 -20.37 -53.42 10.70
N THR A 192 -21.50 -52.75 10.76
CA THR A 192 -22.16 -52.37 12.01
C THR A 192 -23.04 -53.52 12.45
N THR A 193 -22.66 -54.21 13.53
CA THR A 193 -23.56 -55.14 14.22
C THR A 193 -24.45 -54.36 15.16
N THR A 194 -25.72 -54.23 14.81
CA THR A 194 -26.74 -53.75 15.74
C THR A 194 -27.18 -54.92 16.63
N ASN A 195 -26.95 -54.72 17.92
CA ASN A 195 -27.47 -55.61 18.95
C ASN A 195 -28.91 -55.16 19.27
N SER A 196 -29.87 -55.89 18.71
CA SER A 196 -31.29 -55.74 19.10
C SER A 196 -31.66 -56.87 20.04
N GLY A 197 -31.87 -56.55 21.26
CA GLY A 197 -32.48 -57.44 22.24
C GLY A 197 -33.25 -56.59 23.23
N GLN A 198 -34.54 -56.51 23.09
CA GLN A 198 -35.52 -56.91 24.14
C GLN A 198 -36.93 -56.56 23.72
N THR A 199 -37.71 -57.62 23.62
CA THR A 199 -39.18 -57.68 23.64
C THR A 199 -39.66 -57.38 25.05
N ILE A 200 -40.68 -56.53 25.25
CA ILE A 200 -41.60 -56.61 26.38
C ILE A 200 -43.01 -56.19 25.85
N THR A 201 -43.89 -57.15 25.85
CA THR A 201 -45.37 -57.14 25.95
C THR A 201 -46.07 -55.80 25.76
#